data_c0aef54bfae26ce81d8f9f231371c2ea
#
_entry.id   c0aef54bfae26ce81d8f9f231371c2ea
#
_cell.length_a   1.000
_cell.length_b   1.000
_cell.length_c   1.000
_cell.angle_alpha   90.00
_cell.angle_beta   90.00
_cell.angle_gamma   90.00
#
_symmetry.space_group_name_H-M   'P 1'
#
loop_
_entity.id
_entity.type
_entity.pdbx_description
1 polymer ?
#
loop_
_entity_poly.entity_id
_entity_poly.type
_entity_poly.pdbx_seq_one_letter_code
_entity_poly.pdbx_strand_id
1 'polypeptide(L)'
;MAKIIDGKQISLDIKNELKEKVAKYKEQGIEITLAVVKVGNDPASAVYVRNKEKACEYVGINSKTLALPEETTEEELLNVVKELNEDKNVNGILVQLPLPKHIDESKVLLTIDSTKDVDGFHPVNIGKMVIGEDTFLPCTPAGIIEMIKRTDIDIEGKECVVIGRSNIVGKPMAMLMLKENATVTIAHSRTKDLKEVTKRADIIVAAIGKAKFVTADYVKEGAVVIDVGMDRDENGKLCGDVDFESVSKVASAITPVPGGVGPMTVTMLLVNCLRSVELNK
;
A
#
# COMPACT_ATOMS: atom_id res chain seq x y z
N MET A 1 5.72 18.92 19.97
CA MET A 1 6.16 17.78 19.13
C MET A 1 4.92 17.10 18.56
N ALA A 2 5.00 16.68 17.31
CA ALA A 2 3.90 16.00 16.64
C ALA A 2 3.50 14.68 17.33
N LYS A 3 2.21 14.33 17.30
CA LYS A 3 1.72 12.99 17.64
C LYS A 3 2.28 11.97 16.64
N ILE A 4 2.84 10.87 17.13
CA ILE A 4 3.32 9.82 16.25
C ILE A 4 2.15 8.93 15.81
N ILE A 5 2.00 8.76 14.51
CA ILE A 5 1.05 7.81 13.92
C ILE A 5 1.77 6.46 13.82
N ASP A 6 1.56 5.60 14.82
CA ASP A 6 2.25 4.30 14.92
C ASP A 6 1.61 3.25 14.03
N GLY A 7 2.14 3.13 12.81
CA GLY A 7 1.67 2.14 11.84
C GLY A 7 1.93 0.69 12.25
N LYS A 8 2.93 0.43 13.09
CA LYS A 8 3.17 -0.93 13.62
C LYS A 8 2.05 -1.36 14.55
N GLN A 9 1.65 -0.48 15.48
CA GLN A 9 0.59 -0.78 16.42
C GLN A 9 -0.74 -0.95 15.69
N ILE A 10 -1.08 -0.01 14.80
CA ILE A 10 -2.32 -0.07 14.01
C ILE A 10 -2.36 -1.34 13.14
N SER A 11 -1.23 -1.69 12.50
CA SER A 11 -1.09 -2.94 11.75
C SER A 11 -1.35 -4.19 12.62
N LEU A 12 -0.86 -4.20 13.86
CA LEU A 12 -1.07 -5.31 14.78
C LEU A 12 -2.54 -5.43 15.17
N ASP A 13 -3.19 -4.31 15.48
CA ASP A 13 -4.60 -4.27 15.86
C ASP A 13 -5.49 -4.81 14.72
N ILE A 14 -5.27 -4.35 13.48
CA ILE A 14 -6.01 -4.85 12.30
C ILE A 14 -5.74 -6.34 12.06
N LYS A 15 -4.50 -6.82 12.24
CA LYS A 15 -4.18 -8.24 12.10
C LYS A 15 -4.87 -9.10 13.17
N ASN A 16 -5.04 -8.60 14.38
CA ASN A 16 -5.80 -9.28 15.42
C ASN A 16 -7.28 -9.39 15.04
N GLU A 17 -7.89 -8.30 14.56
CA GLU A 17 -9.26 -8.30 14.04
C GLU A 17 -9.43 -9.26 12.86
N LEU A 18 -8.44 -9.29 11.93
CA LEU A 18 -8.44 -10.21 10.80
C LEU A 18 -8.37 -11.68 11.25
N LYS A 19 -7.51 -11.98 12.22
CA LYS A 19 -7.34 -13.32 12.75
C LYS A 19 -8.65 -13.90 13.26
N GLU A 20 -9.44 -13.12 13.97
CA GLU A 20 -10.78 -13.52 14.44
C GLU A 20 -11.75 -13.76 13.27
N LYS A 21 -11.73 -12.90 12.24
CA LYS A 21 -12.57 -13.05 11.06
C LYS A 21 -12.19 -14.28 10.25
N VAL A 22 -10.89 -14.50 10.01
CA VAL A 22 -10.38 -15.67 9.28
C VAL A 22 -10.74 -16.96 10.00
N ALA A 23 -10.62 -17.01 11.34
CA ALA A 23 -11.02 -18.17 12.14
C ALA A 23 -12.51 -18.53 11.92
N LYS A 24 -13.40 -17.52 11.90
CA LYS A 24 -14.84 -17.75 11.64
C LYS A 24 -15.11 -18.32 10.23
N TYR A 25 -14.37 -17.88 9.21
CA TYR A 25 -14.47 -18.46 7.87
C TYR A 25 -13.97 -19.92 7.85
N LYS A 26 -12.88 -20.19 8.54
CA LYS A 26 -12.34 -21.55 8.65
C LYS A 26 -13.30 -22.52 9.35
N GLU A 27 -14.01 -22.08 10.39
CA GLU A 27 -15.07 -22.85 11.04
C GLU A 27 -16.24 -23.21 10.07
N GLN A 28 -16.44 -22.38 9.03
CA GLN A 28 -17.43 -22.63 7.96
C GLN A 28 -16.87 -23.48 6.81
N GLY A 29 -15.63 -24.00 6.94
CA GLY A 29 -14.96 -24.78 5.90
C GLY A 29 -14.39 -23.95 4.75
N ILE A 30 -14.28 -22.63 4.93
CA ILE A 30 -13.72 -21.70 3.94
C ILE A 30 -12.28 -21.39 4.30
N GLU A 31 -11.35 -21.85 3.48
CA GLU A 31 -9.93 -21.51 3.59
C GLU A 31 -9.59 -20.35 2.66
N ILE A 32 -8.74 -19.42 3.13
CA ILE A 32 -8.29 -18.27 2.37
C ILE A 32 -6.83 -18.49 2.01
N THR A 33 -6.50 -18.39 0.72
CA THR A 33 -5.15 -18.62 0.22
C THR A 33 -4.64 -17.45 -0.60
N LEU A 34 -3.49 -16.93 -0.23
CA LEU A 34 -2.72 -15.95 -1.01
C LEU A 34 -1.62 -16.68 -1.79
N ALA A 35 -1.64 -16.56 -3.12
CA ALA A 35 -0.53 -16.96 -3.96
C ALA A 35 0.42 -15.78 -4.18
N VAL A 36 1.69 -15.97 -3.86
CA VAL A 36 2.75 -14.98 -4.07
C VAL A 36 3.74 -15.53 -5.10
N VAL A 37 3.85 -14.86 -6.24
CA VAL A 37 4.81 -15.22 -7.29
C VAL A 37 6.00 -14.27 -7.22
N LYS A 38 7.21 -14.82 -7.15
CA LYS A 38 8.48 -14.07 -7.17
C LYS A 38 9.34 -14.58 -8.31
N VAL A 39 9.91 -13.70 -9.11
CA VAL A 39 10.88 -14.02 -10.18
C VAL A 39 12.24 -13.49 -9.79
N GLY A 40 13.26 -14.33 -9.88
CA GLY A 40 14.64 -13.97 -9.55
C GLY A 40 14.96 -13.96 -8.06
N ASN A 41 16.18 -13.49 -7.73
CA ASN A 41 16.77 -13.59 -6.40
C ASN A 41 17.06 -12.23 -5.75
N ASP A 42 16.29 -11.18 -6.08
CA ASP A 42 16.47 -9.89 -5.44
C ASP A 42 16.31 -9.99 -3.89
N PRO A 43 17.33 -9.58 -3.12
CA PRO A 43 17.33 -9.74 -1.66
C PRO A 43 16.23 -8.92 -0.97
N ALA A 44 15.88 -7.76 -1.52
CA ALA A 44 14.81 -6.93 -0.96
C ALA A 44 13.44 -7.61 -1.14
N SER A 45 13.16 -8.11 -2.34
CA SER A 45 11.95 -8.89 -2.64
C SER A 45 11.82 -10.13 -1.73
N ALA A 46 12.94 -10.83 -1.45
CA ALA A 46 12.94 -11.98 -0.56
C ALA A 46 12.52 -11.62 0.88
N VAL A 47 12.94 -10.45 1.38
CA VAL A 47 12.52 -9.95 2.71
C VAL A 47 11.02 -9.63 2.72
N TYR A 48 10.51 -8.97 1.67
CA TYR A 48 9.08 -8.64 1.56
C TYR A 48 8.20 -9.89 1.48
N VAL A 49 8.58 -10.88 0.67
CA VAL A 49 7.84 -12.16 0.58
C VAL A 49 7.80 -12.85 1.94
N ARG A 50 8.94 -12.98 2.63
CA ARG A 50 9.00 -13.59 3.97
C ARG A 50 8.14 -12.85 4.99
N ASN A 51 8.08 -11.52 4.94
CA ASN A 51 7.22 -10.74 5.84
C ASN A 51 5.74 -10.98 5.55
N LYS A 52 5.36 -11.15 4.27
CA LYS A 52 3.99 -11.51 3.85
C LYS A 52 3.62 -12.90 4.33
N GLU A 53 4.50 -13.89 4.16
CA GLU A 53 4.30 -15.26 4.67
C GLU A 53 4.04 -15.30 6.17
N LYS A 54 4.91 -14.64 6.96
CA LYS A 54 4.72 -14.53 8.42
C LYS A 54 3.41 -13.82 8.79
N ALA A 55 3.01 -12.82 8.02
CA ALA A 55 1.77 -12.11 8.29
C ALA A 55 0.55 -12.97 7.94
N CYS A 56 0.61 -13.76 6.86
CA CYS A 56 -0.42 -14.77 6.53
C CYS A 56 -0.55 -15.81 7.64
N GLU A 57 0.57 -16.39 8.07
CA GLU A 57 0.62 -17.36 9.17
C GLU A 57 -0.01 -16.80 10.45
N TYR A 58 0.32 -15.55 10.80
CA TYR A 58 -0.21 -14.89 12.00
C TYR A 58 -1.73 -14.78 12.02
N VAL A 59 -2.35 -14.47 10.87
CA VAL A 59 -3.80 -14.29 10.76
C VAL A 59 -4.54 -15.57 10.37
N GLY A 60 -3.83 -16.64 10.01
CA GLY A 60 -4.42 -17.93 9.61
C GLY A 60 -4.79 -18.03 8.13
N ILE A 61 -4.25 -17.15 7.27
CA ILE A 61 -4.37 -17.20 5.80
C ILE A 61 -3.27 -18.15 5.27
N ASN A 62 -3.63 -19.06 4.36
CA ASN A 62 -2.66 -19.91 3.70
C ASN A 62 -1.80 -19.09 2.72
N SER A 63 -0.48 -19.34 2.70
CA SER A 63 0.44 -18.71 1.75
C SER A 63 1.04 -19.76 0.81
N LYS A 64 0.87 -19.56 -0.51
CA LYS A 64 1.44 -20.38 -1.57
C LYS A 64 2.49 -19.56 -2.31
N THR A 65 3.76 -19.73 -1.96
CA THR A 65 4.84 -18.98 -2.60
C THR A 65 5.43 -19.76 -3.77
N LEU A 66 5.46 -19.17 -4.96
CA LEU A 66 6.09 -19.67 -6.16
C LEU A 66 7.34 -18.82 -6.45
N ALA A 67 8.52 -19.41 -6.24
CA ALA A 67 9.80 -18.78 -6.57
C ALA A 67 10.26 -19.29 -7.93
N LEU A 68 10.27 -18.40 -8.91
CA LEU A 68 10.69 -18.69 -10.28
C LEU A 68 12.13 -18.20 -10.52
N PRO A 69 12.91 -18.88 -11.35
CA PRO A 69 14.24 -18.45 -11.75
C PRO A 69 14.26 -17.06 -12.41
N GLU A 70 15.39 -16.38 -12.38
CA GLU A 70 15.54 -15.06 -13.02
C GLU A 70 15.37 -15.11 -14.54
N GLU A 71 15.73 -16.25 -15.14
CA GLU A 71 15.64 -16.54 -16.56
C GLU A 71 14.21 -16.88 -17.03
N THR A 72 13.23 -16.96 -16.11
CA THR A 72 11.83 -17.24 -16.45
C THR A 72 11.34 -16.25 -17.50
N THR A 73 10.85 -16.76 -18.60
CA THR A 73 10.32 -15.95 -19.70
C THR A 73 8.99 -15.27 -19.32
N GLU A 74 8.64 -14.19 -20.01
CA GLU A 74 7.34 -13.54 -19.83
C GLU A 74 6.19 -14.54 -20.06
N GLU A 75 6.27 -15.39 -21.10
CA GLU A 75 5.25 -16.37 -21.41
C GLU A 75 5.05 -17.40 -20.29
N GLU A 76 6.13 -17.93 -19.73
CA GLU A 76 6.09 -18.87 -18.60
C GLU A 76 5.43 -18.21 -17.38
N LEU A 77 5.82 -16.98 -17.04
CA LEU A 77 5.20 -16.25 -15.93
C LEU A 77 3.70 -16.00 -16.16
N LEU A 78 3.32 -15.58 -17.38
CA LEU A 78 1.92 -15.37 -17.72
C LEU A 78 1.09 -16.66 -17.62
N ASN A 79 1.67 -17.81 -17.99
CA ASN A 79 1.01 -19.11 -17.84
C ASN A 79 0.83 -19.49 -16.36
N VAL A 80 1.83 -19.27 -15.51
CA VAL A 80 1.70 -19.46 -14.05
C VAL A 80 0.58 -18.58 -13.49
N VAL A 81 0.48 -17.32 -13.90
CA VAL A 81 -0.60 -16.43 -13.44
C VAL A 81 -1.98 -16.92 -13.91
N LYS A 82 -2.10 -17.42 -15.14
CA LYS A 82 -3.37 -18.00 -15.66
C LYS A 82 -3.78 -19.26 -14.86
N GLU A 83 -2.84 -20.14 -14.56
CA GLU A 83 -3.11 -21.31 -13.71
C GLU A 83 -3.62 -20.92 -12.32
N LEU A 84 -3.02 -19.88 -11.72
CA LEU A 84 -3.47 -19.34 -10.44
C LEU A 84 -4.87 -18.67 -10.53
N ASN A 85 -5.18 -18.02 -11.66
CA ASN A 85 -6.53 -17.49 -11.90
C ASN A 85 -7.59 -18.60 -11.92
N GLU A 86 -7.27 -19.76 -12.50
CA GLU A 86 -8.18 -20.91 -12.60
C GLU A 86 -8.25 -21.75 -11.31
N ASP A 87 -7.23 -21.67 -10.44
CA ASP A 87 -7.19 -22.41 -9.18
C ASP A 87 -8.24 -21.87 -8.20
N LYS A 88 -9.31 -22.62 -7.97
CA LYS A 88 -10.41 -22.26 -7.06
C LYS A 88 -10.00 -22.18 -5.59
N ASN A 89 -8.86 -22.74 -5.24
CA ASN A 89 -8.32 -22.67 -3.88
C ASN A 89 -7.47 -21.42 -3.65
N VAL A 90 -7.19 -20.62 -4.69
CA VAL A 90 -6.45 -19.35 -4.60
C VAL A 90 -7.45 -18.19 -4.62
N ASN A 91 -7.48 -17.43 -3.54
CA ASN A 91 -8.37 -16.29 -3.35
C ASN A 91 -7.71 -14.96 -3.74
N GLY A 92 -6.40 -14.86 -3.61
CA GLY A 92 -5.64 -13.68 -4.01
C GLY A 92 -4.33 -14.03 -4.68
N ILE A 93 -3.95 -13.24 -5.67
CA ILE A 93 -2.69 -13.38 -6.41
C ILE A 93 -1.88 -12.09 -6.25
N LEU A 94 -0.61 -12.25 -5.93
CA LEU A 94 0.36 -11.17 -5.87
C LEU A 94 1.59 -11.58 -6.67
N VAL A 95 1.98 -10.76 -7.64
CA VAL A 95 3.28 -10.88 -8.30
C VAL A 95 4.22 -9.84 -7.71
N GLN A 96 5.28 -10.30 -7.03
CA GLN A 96 6.21 -9.42 -6.34
C GLN A 96 7.04 -8.60 -7.32
N LEU A 97 6.91 -7.29 -7.27
CA LEU A 97 7.72 -6.33 -8.02
C LEU A 97 9.01 -5.98 -7.26
N PRO A 98 10.08 -5.56 -7.96
CA PRO A 98 10.18 -5.45 -9.43
C PRO A 98 10.40 -6.80 -10.10
N LEU A 99 10.01 -6.90 -11.37
CA LEU A 99 10.31 -8.05 -12.23
C LEU A 99 11.62 -7.85 -13.00
N PRO A 100 12.25 -8.94 -13.51
CA PRO A 100 13.36 -8.84 -14.43
C PRO A 100 13.03 -7.99 -15.66
N LYS A 101 13.98 -7.24 -16.21
CA LYS A 101 13.78 -6.25 -17.27
C LYS A 101 13.19 -6.79 -18.59
N HIS A 102 13.30 -8.09 -18.83
CA HIS A 102 12.76 -8.75 -20.02
C HIS A 102 11.28 -9.11 -19.92
N ILE A 103 10.66 -8.85 -18.76
CA ILE A 103 9.23 -9.11 -18.50
C ILE A 103 8.50 -7.77 -18.42
N ASP A 104 7.40 -7.63 -19.13
CA ASP A 104 6.53 -6.46 -19.07
C ASP A 104 5.60 -6.56 -17.83
N GLU A 105 5.92 -5.79 -16.80
CA GLU A 105 5.13 -5.74 -15.56
C GLU A 105 3.65 -5.41 -15.83
N SER A 106 3.36 -4.56 -16.81
CA SER A 106 1.98 -4.17 -17.13
C SER A 106 1.17 -5.35 -17.68
N LYS A 107 1.77 -6.17 -18.53
CA LYS A 107 1.12 -7.38 -19.05
C LYS A 107 0.84 -8.37 -17.93
N VAL A 108 1.80 -8.57 -17.03
CA VAL A 108 1.64 -9.48 -15.89
C VAL A 108 0.49 -9.03 -14.99
N LEU A 109 0.46 -7.75 -14.60
CA LEU A 109 -0.61 -7.19 -13.77
C LEU A 109 -1.98 -7.27 -14.44
N LEU A 110 -2.06 -7.07 -15.77
CA LEU A 110 -3.31 -7.22 -16.54
C LEU A 110 -3.75 -8.68 -16.72
N THR A 111 -2.86 -9.64 -16.53
CA THR A 111 -3.20 -11.07 -16.65
C THR A 111 -3.80 -11.61 -15.36
N ILE A 112 -3.55 -10.99 -14.22
CA ILE A 112 -4.20 -11.34 -12.94
C ILE A 112 -5.70 -11.08 -13.09
N ASP A 113 -6.54 -12.05 -12.73
CA ASP A 113 -7.98 -11.81 -12.67
C ASP A 113 -8.30 -10.71 -11.66
N SER A 114 -9.09 -9.71 -12.09
CA SER A 114 -9.44 -8.57 -11.24
C SER A 114 -10.14 -8.98 -9.94
N THR A 115 -10.77 -10.16 -9.90
CA THR A 115 -11.39 -10.73 -8.71
C THR A 115 -10.39 -11.39 -7.74
N LYS A 116 -9.13 -11.52 -8.15
CA LYS A 116 -8.02 -12.07 -7.36
C LYS A 116 -6.85 -11.08 -7.19
N ASP A 117 -6.97 -9.88 -7.76
CA ASP A 117 -5.96 -8.81 -7.67
C ASP A 117 -5.98 -8.16 -6.28
N VAL A 118 -5.38 -8.81 -5.31
CA VAL A 118 -5.37 -8.35 -3.91
C VAL A 118 -4.42 -7.18 -3.64
N ASP A 119 -3.55 -6.81 -4.59
CA ASP A 119 -2.80 -5.54 -4.54
C ASP A 119 -3.66 -4.34 -4.94
N GLY A 120 -4.75 -4.57 -5.71
CA GLY A 120 -5.69 -3.55 -6.15
C GLY A 120 -5.15 -2.66 -7.28
N PHE A 121 -4.27 -3.18 -8.14
CA PHE A 121 -3.65 -2.41 -9.22
C PHE A 121 -4.29 -2.65 -10.59
N HIS A 122 -5.13 -3.68 -10.71
CA HIS A 122 -5.80 -3.97 -11.97
C HIS A 122 -6.70 -2.80 -12.38
N PRO A 123 -6.69 -2.36 -13.66
CA PRO A 123 -7.46 -1.20 -14.12
C PRO A 123 -8.96 -1.27 -13.82
N VAL A 124 -9.54 -2.47 -13.79
CA VAL A 124 -10.94 -2.67 -13.39
C VAL A 124 -11.16 -2.25 -11.94
N ASN A 125 -10.28 -2.68 -11.02
CA ASN A 125 -10.36 -2.32 -9.60
C ASN A 125 -10.12 -0.84 -9.39
N ILE A 126 -9.14 -0.26 -10.07
CA ILE A 126 -8.90 1.19 -10.05
C ILE A 126 -10.13 1.96 -10.57
N GLY A 127 -10.71 1.52 -11.69
CA GLY A 127 -11.92 2.14 -12.24
C GLY A 127 -13.11 2.09 -11.26
N LYS A 128 -13.38 0.93 -10.68
CA LYS A 128 -14.42 0.75 -9.65
C LYS A 128 -14.17 1.64 -8.44
N MET A 129 -12.94 1.69 -7.93
CA MET A 129 -12.57 2.56 -6.83
C MET A 129 -12.88 4.04 -7.13
N VAL A 130 -12.54 4.52 -8.34
CA VAL A 130 -12.75 5.92 -8.74
C VAL A 130 -14.23 6.28 -8.79
N ILE A 131 -15.09 5.37 -9.25
CA ILE A 131 -16.54 5.60 -9.33
C ILE A 131 -17.30 5.22 -8.06
N GLY A 132 -16.57 4.76 -7.03
CA GLY A 132 -17.14 4.46 -5.71
C GLY A 132 -17.78 3.08 -5.58
N GLU A 133 -17.59 2.19 -6.58
CA GLU A 133 -18.04 0.79 -6.52
C GLU A 133 -17.18 -0.04 -5.56
N ASP A 134 -17.77 -1.12 -5.06
CA ASP A 134 -17.09 -2.04 -4.15
C ASP A 134 -16.03 -2.86 -4.89
N THR A 135 -14.79 -2.84 -4.39
CA THR A 135 -13.64 -3.48 -5.04
C THR A 135 -12.45 -3.59 -4.11
N PHE A 136 -11.36 -4.20 -4.58
CA PHE A 136 -10.05 -4.14 -3.92
C PHE A 136 -9.47 -2.74 -4.01
N LEU A 137 -8.97 -2.25 -2.89
CA LEU A 137 -8.29 -0.95 -2.84
C LEU A 137 -6.77 -1.17 -2.86
N PRO A 138 -5.99 -0.32 -3.54
CA PRO A 138 -4.54 -0.36 -3.46
C PRO A 138 -4.06 -0.34 -2.00
N CYS A 139 -3.23 -1.33 -1.64
CA CYS A 139 -2.91 -1.63 -0.24
C CYS A 139 -2.31 -0.44 0.51
N THR A 140 -1.32 0.25 -0.06
CA THR A 140 -0.66 1.39 0.60
C THR A 140 -1.62 2.56 0.82
N PRO A 141 -2.37 3.05 -0.17
CA PRO A 141 -3.36 4.09 0.03
C PRO A 141 -4.46 3.72 1.03
N ALA A 142 -4.99 2.48 0.96
CA ALA A 142 -5.98 2.00 1.91
C ALA A 142 -5.44 1.98 3.35
N GLY A 143 -4.19 1.53 3.52
CA GLY A 143 -3.51 1.54 4.81
C GLY A 143 -3.33 2.95 5.39
N ILE A 144 -3.08 3.94 4.55
CA ILE A 144 -2.98 5.34 4.98
C ILE A 144 -4.33 5.85 5.49
N ILE A 145 -5.42 5.57 4.79
CA ILE A 145 -6.78 5.93 5.24
C ILE A 145 -7.07 5.31 6.61
N GLU A 146 -6.78 4.00 6.78
CA GLU A 146 -6.96 3.32 8.06
C GLU A 146 -6.11 3.94 9.18
N MET A 147 -4.86 4.30 8.91
CA MET A 147 -4.00 4.98 9.88
C MET A 147 -4.59 6.31 10.33
N ILE A 148 -5.06 7.13 9.40
CA ILE A 148 -5.64 8.44 9.71
C ILE A 148 -6.90 8.25 10.55
N LYS A 149 -7.82 7.38 10.13
CA LYS A 149 -9.09 7.12 10.84
C LYS A 149 -8.88 6.57 12.25
N ARG A 150 -7.93 5.66 12.45
CA ARG A 150 -7.64 5.05 13.75
C ARG A 150 -6.84 5.96 14.71
N THR A 151 -6.43 7.13 14.24
CA THR A 151 -5.75 8.14 15.08
C THR A 151 -6.61 9.34 15.39
N ASP A 152 -7.92 9.27 15.14
CA ASP A 152 -8.91 10.32 15.37
C ASP A 152 -8.58 11.61 14.62
N ILE A 153 -8.01 11.49 13.43
CA ILE A 153 -7.76 12.61 12.53
C ILE A 153 -8.92 12.71 11.55
N ASP A 154 -9.58 13.84 11.56
CA ASP A 154 -10.68 14.15 10.64
C ASP A 154 -10.15 14.44 9.24
N ILE A 155 -10.73 13.80 8.21
CA ILE A 155 -10.37 14.00 6.80
C ILE A 155 -11.40 14.89 6.10
N GLU A 156 -12.66 14.84 6.53
CA GLU A 156 -13.75 15.55 5.89
C GLU A 156 -13.52 17.06 5.92
N GLY A 157 -13.67 17.69 4.76
CA GLY A 157 -13.49 19.13 4.58
C GLY A 157 -12.04 19.62 4.64
N LYS A 158 -11.04 18.73 4.81
CA LYS A 158 -9.61 19.12 4.87
C LYS A 158 -9.00 19.32 3.50
N GLU A 159 -8.07 20.25 3.39
CA GLU A 159 -7.18 20.34 2.22
C GLU A 159 -6.09 19.28 2.32
N CYS A 160 -6.08 18.34 1.36
CA CYS A 160 -5.07 17.32 1.24
C CYS A 160 -4.18 17.57 0.03
N VAL A 161 -2.86 17.55 0.23
CA VAL A 161 -1.89 17.57 -0.87
C VAL A 161 -1.15 16.23 -0.91
N VAL A 162 -1.30 15.51 -2.03
CA VAL A 162 -0.55 14.31 -2.32
C VAL A 162 0.65 14.68 -3.19
N ILE A 163 1.87 14.53 -2.68
CA ILE A 163 3.10 14.78 -3.41
C ILE A 163 3.56 13.45 -4.05
N GLY A 164 3.27 13.30 -5.33
CA GLY A 164 3.50 12.09 -6.10
C GLY A 164 2.29 11.76 -6.97
N ARG A 165 2.54 11.09 -8.12
CA ARG A 165 1.47 10.74 -9.08
C ARG A 165 1.65 9.35 -9.69
N SER A 166 2.27 8.44 -8.95
CA SER A 166 2.39 7.05 -9.38
C SER A 166 1.03 6.37 -9.48
N ASN A 167 0.94 5.34 -10.32
CA ASN A 167 -0.29 4.56 -10.47
C ASN A 167 -0.59 3.71 -9.23
N ILE A 168 0.46 3.35 -8.47
CA ILE A 168 0.35 2.45 -7.31
C ILE A 168 0.08 3.18 -5.99
N VAL A 169 0.44 4.47 -5.87
CA VAL A 169 0.23 5.24 -4.64
C VAL A 169 -0.42 6.60 -4.91
N GLY A 170 0.24 7.51 -5.63
CA GLY A 170 -0.17 8.91 -5.68
C GLY A 170 -1.58 9.15 -6.22
N LYS A 171 -1.91 8.56 -7.38
CA LYS A 171 -3.26 8.67 -7.97
C LYS A 171 -4.33 7.99 -7.11
N PRO A 172 -4.18 6.71 -6.70
CA PRO A 172 -5.18 6.08 -5.85
C PRO A 172 -5.32 6.74 -4.48
N MET A 173 -4.23 7.25 -3.89
CA MET A 173 -4.31 8.00 -2.64
C MET A 173 -5.20 9.24 -2.76
N ALA A 174 -5.04 10.00 -3.83
CA ALA A 174 -5.87 11.18 -4.07
C ALA A 174 -7.36 10.82 -4.20
N MET A 175 -7.67 9.71 -4.88
CA MET A 175 -9.04 9.24 -5.02
C MET A 175 -9.63 8.75 -3.69
N LEU A 176 -8.84 8.07 -2.86
CA LEU A 176 -9.31 7.64 -1.54
C LEU A 176 -9.50 8.82 -0.58
N MET A 177 -8.65 9.84 -0.61
CA MET A 177 -8.85 11.07 0.17
C MET A 177 -10.10 11.83 -0.30
N LEU A 178 -10.34 11.87 -1.62
CA LEU A 178 -11.57 12.45 -2.17
C LEU A 178 -12.81 11.67 -1.70
N LYS A 179 -12.75 10.34 -1.66
CA LYS A 179 -13.83 9.47 -1.14
C LYS A 179 -14.14 9.75 0.34
N GLU A 180 -13.14 10.18 1.10
CA GLU A 180 -13.29 10.60 2.50
C GLU A 180 -13.65 12.08 2.64
N ASN A 181 -14.14 12.73 1.58
CA ASN A 181 -14.60 14.13 1.53
C ASN A 181 -13.49 15.19 1.73
N ALA A 182 -12.24 14.87 1.44
CA ALA A 182 -11.18 15.88 1.39
C ALA A 182 -11.20 16.67 0.08
N THR A 183 -10.73 17.91 0.11
CA THR A 183 -10.33 18.67 -1.08
C THR A 183 -8.92 18.29 -1.45
N VAL A 184 -8.69 17.70 -2.63
CA VAL A 184 -7.41 17.06 -2.95
C VAL A 184 -6.66 17.77 -4.07
N THR A 185 -5.39 18.03 -3.84
CA THR A 185 -4.43 18.50 -4.85
C THR A 185 -3.35 17.43 -5.05
N ILE A 186 -3.11 17.02 -6.30
CA ILE A 186 -1.96 16.17 -6.66
C ILE A 186 -0.82 17.08 -7.13
N ALA A 187 0.29 17.05 -6.41
CA ALA A 187 1.53 17.75 -6.76
C ALA A 187 2.59 16.76 -7.27
N HIS A 188 3.47 17.23 -8.14
CA HIS A 188 4.48 16.39 -8.78
C HIS A 188 5.70 17.21 -9.25
N SER A 189 6.69 16.58 -9.88
CA SER A 189 7.93 17.19 -10.33
C SER A 189 7.77 18.37 -11.33
N ARG A 190 6.57 18.59 -11.88
CA ARG A 190 6.26 19.72 -12.77
C ARG A 190 5.39 20.78 -12.09
N THR A 191 5.05 20.60 -10.81
CA THR A 191 4.29 21.60 -10.04
C THR A 191 5.17 22.80 -9.78
N LYS A 192 4.68 23.98 -10.16
CA LYS A 192 5.33 25.25 -9.84
C LYS A 192 5.07 25.60 -8.37
N ASP A 193 6.02 26.24 -7.74
CA ASP A 193 5.91 26.77 -6.37
C ASP A 193 5.37 25.72 -5.38
N LEU A 194 5.96 24.50 -5.43
CA LEU A 194 5.50 23.34 -4.66
C LEU A 194 5.32 23.65 -3.16
N LYS A 195 6.22 24.45 -2.57
CA LYS A 195 6.12 24.86 -1.16
C LYS A 195 4.84 25.63 -0.88
N GLU A 196 4.45 26.55 -1.76
CA GLU A 196 3.21 27.32 -1.60
C GLU A 196 1.96 26.43 -1.75
N VAL A 197 2.03 25.42 -2.62
CA VAL A 197 0.96 24.44 -2.76
C VAL A 197 0.81 23.60 -1.50
N THR A 198 1.93 23.14 -0.92
CA THR A 198 1.90 22.25 0.25
C THR A 198 1.62 22.98 1.56
N LYS A 199 2.05 24.23 1.71
CA LYS A 199 1.81 25.04 2.93
C LYS A 199 0.34 25.32 3.26
N ARG A 200 -0.56 25.17 2.30
CA ARG A 200 -2.00 25.32 2.59
C ARG A 200 -2.66 24.02 3.08
N ALA A 201 -1.98 22.90 2.93
CA ALA A 201 -2.54 21.58 3.24
C ALA A 201 -2.70 21.34 4.74
N ASP A 202 -3.85 20.82 5.13
CA ASP A 202 -4.11 20.26 6.45
C ASP A 202 -3.53 18.84 6.57
N ILE A 203 -3.50 18.10 5.44
CA ILE A 203 -2.92 16.77 5.35
C ILE A 203 -1.97 16.71 4.16
N ILE A 204 -0.74 16.28 4.39
CA ILE A 204 0.27 16.03 3.35
C ILE A 204 0.55 14.54 3.28
N VAL A 205 0.48 13.96 2.08
CA VAL A 205 0.96 12.61 1.80
C VAL A 205 2.17 12.69 0.87
N ALA A 206 3.36 12.38 1.37
CA ALA A 206 4.60 12.39 0.62
C ALA A 206 4.89 11.00 0.03
N ALA A 207 4.88 10.88 -1.30
CA ALA A 207 5.09 9.64 -2.05
C ALA A 207 5.94 9.90 -3.31
N ILE A 208 7.17 10.38 -3.10
CA ILE A 208 8.06 10.90 -4.14
C ILE A 208 9.20 9.94 -4.44
N GLY A 209 9.68 9.15 -3.45
CA GLY A 209 10.90 8.36 -3.51
C GLY A 209 12.15 9.22 -3.51
N LYS A 210 12.20 10.23 -2.63
CA LYS A 210 13.35 11.11 -2.44
C LYS A 210 13.60 11.36 -0.96
N ALA A 211 14.68 10.78 -0.45
CA ALA A 211 15.09 10.88 0.94
C ALA A 211 15.06 12.33 1.49
N LYS A 212 14.27 12.55 2.55
CA LYS A 212 14.21 13.80 3.32
C LYS A 212 13.91 15.06 2.49
N PHE A 213 13.23 14.91 1.36
CA PHE A 213 12.91 16.03 0.46
C PHE A 213 11.92 17.01 1.08
N VAL A 214 10.91 16.54 1.82
CA VAL A 214 9.90 17.39 2.44
C VAL A 214 10.42 17.86 3.81
N THR A 215 10.81 19.10 3.88
CA THR A 215 11.30 19.77 5.11
C THR A 215 10.20 20.65 5.72
N ALA A 216 10.43 21.21 6.92
CA ALA A 216 9.43 22.02 7.65
C ALA A 216 8.86 23.20 6.84
N ASP A 217 9.62 23.73 5.89
CA ASP A 217 9.19 24.84 5.03
C ASP A 217 8.20 24.43 3.91
N TYR A 218 7.91 23.15 3.77
CA TYR A 218 6.80 22.62 2.95
C TYR A 218 5.50 22.44 3.74
N VAL A 219 5.54 22.53 5.06
CA VAL A 219 4.46 22.07 5.94
C VAL A 219 3.78 23.27 6.61
N LYS A 220 2.46 23.31 6.59
CA LYS A 220 1.64 24.23 7.39
C LYS A 220 1.76 23.86 8.86
N GLU A 221 1.86 24.82 9.75
CA GLU A 221 1.83 24.56 11.19
C GLU A 221 0.53 23.81 11.59
N GLY A 222 0.70 22.73 12.33
CA GLY A 222 -0.42 21.88 12.74
C GLY A 222 -0.89 20.88 11.70
N ALA A 223 -0.29 20.78 10.52
CA ALA A 223 -0.67 19.81 9.50
C ALA A 223 -0.35 18.37 9.93
N VAL A 224 -1.08 17.43 9.37
CA VAL A 224 -0.80 15.98 9.45
C VAL A 224 0.10 15.58 8.29
N VAL A 225 1.19 14.86 8.56
CA VAL A 225 2.15 14.45 7.53
C VAL A 225 2.30 12.93 7.50
N ILE A 226 1.96 12.36 6.36
CA ILE A 226 2.08 10.93 6.06
C ILE A 226 3.26 10.73 5.12
N ASP A 227 4.29 10.05 5.60
CA ASP A 227 5.49 9.70 4.83
C ASP A 227 5.37 8.28 4.28
N VAL A 228 5.29 8.16 2.96
CA VAL A 228 5.20 6.87 2.24
C VAL A 228 6.58 6.41 1.77
N GLY A 229 7.58 7.28 1.81
CA GLY A 229 8.93 7.00 1.33
C GLY A 229 9.59 5.83 2.07
N MET A 230 10.33 5.04 1.31
CA MET A 230 11.21 3.99 1.84
C MET A 230 12.56 4.09 1.14
N ASP A 231 13.31 5.10 1.55
CA ASP A 231 14.60 5.44 1.00
C ASP A 231 15.75 5.07 1.95
N ARG A 232 16.98 5.26 1.48
CA ARG A 232 18.16 5.24 2.33
C ARG A 232 18.86 6.59 2.27
N ASP A 233 19.25 7.10 3.44
CA ASP A 233 20.06 8.31 3.51
C ASP A 233 21.52 8.05 3.09
N GLU A 234 22.33 9.09 3.08
CA GLU A 234 23.75 9.04 2.73
C GLU A 234 24.60 8.04 3.55
N ASN A 235 24.11 7.69 4.75
CA ASN A 235 24.74 6.70 5.63
C ASN A 235 24.15 5.28 5.45
N GLY A 236 23.26 5.09 4.47
CA GLY A 236 22.58 3.82 4.23
C GLY A 236 21.45 3.50 5.23
N LYS A 237 21.12 4.41 6.15
CA LYS A 237 20.04 4.25 7.12
C LYS A 237 18.70 4.46 6.43
N LEU A 238 17.72 3.61 6.77
CA LEU A 238 16.36 3.72 6.26
C LEU A 238 15.73 5.05 6.71
N CYS A 239 15.18 5.78 5.76
CA CYS A 239 14.45 7.02 5.96
C CYS A 239 13.28 7.12 4.98
N GLY A 240 12.46 8.15 5.10
CA GLY A 240 11.38 8.44 4.16
C GLY A 240 11.64 9.68 3.32
N ASP A 241 10.60 10.10 2.62
CA ASP A 241 10.55 11.33 1.82
C ASP A 241 10.58 12.60 2.69
N VAL A 242 10.22 12.48 3.97
CA VAL A 242 10.07 13.60 4.90
C VAL A 242 11.29 13.71 5.81
N ASP A 243 11.80 14.93 6.00
CA ASP A 243 12.77 15.24 7.05
C ASP A 243 12.05 15.25 8.41
N PHE A 244 11.98 14.07 9.03
CA PHE A 244 11.24 13.83 10.26
C PHE A 244 11.61 14.81 11.38
N GLU A 245 12.90 15.14 11.53
CA GLU A 245 13.37 15.98 12.62
C GLU A 245 12.87 17.41 12.52
N SER A 246 12.86 17.99 11.32
CA SER A 246 12.36 19.34 11.13
C SER A 246 10.83 19.40 11.12
N VAL A 247 10.18 18.44 10.43
CA VAL A 247 8.72 18.42 10.25
C VAL A 247 7.98 18.10 11.53
N SER A 248 8.53 17.22 12.41
CA SER A 248 7.90 16.90 13.70
C SER A 248 7.78 18.07 14.67
N LYS A 249 8.48 19.17 14.39
CA LYS A 249 8.39 20.40 15.19
C LYS A 249 7.20 21.29 14.80
N VAL A 250 6.70 21.15 13.58
CA VAL A 250 5.63 22.00 13.00
C VAL A 250 4.33 21.23 12.77
N ALA A 251 4.41 19.92 12.49
CA ALA A 251 3.25 19.06 12.28
C ALA A 251 2.49 18.79 13.60
N SER A 252 1.18 18.55 13.50
CA SER A 252 0.37 18.05 14.63
C SER A 252 0.53 16.53 14.80
N ALA A 253 0.64 15.80 13.67
CA ALA A 253 0.85 14.36 13.64
C ALA A 253 1.74 13.96 12.45
N ILE A 254 2.53 12.90 12.62
CA ILE A 254 3.49 12.44 11.60
C ILE A 254 3.70 10.93 11.70
N THR A 255 3.87 10.28 10.54
CA THR A 255 4.30 8.87 10.48
C THR A 255 5.82 8.75 10.59
N PRO A 256 6.36 7.81 11.35
CA PRO A 256 7.79 7.52 11.36
C PRO A 256 8.19 6.62 10.18
N VAL A 257 9.45 6.71 9.76
CA VAL A 257 10.08 5.72 8.86
C VAL A 257 11.36 5.21 9.51
N PRO A 258 11.46 3.90 9.81
CA PRO A 258 10.46 2.85 9.64
C PRO A 258 9.35 2.86 10.70
N GLY A 259 8.26 2.14 10.43
CA GLY A 259 7.20 1.89 11.42
C GLY A 259 5.89 2.64 11.18
N GLY A 260 5.84 3.48 10.13
CA GLY A 260 4.63 4.14 9.66
C GLY A 260 3.88 3.32 8.61
N VAL A 261 3.91 3.77 7.36
CA VAL A 261 3.10 3.22 6.24
C VAL A 261 3.50 1.78 5.86
N GLY A 262 4.78 1.42 5.90
CA GLY A 262 5.26 0.12 5.43
C GLY A 262 4.54 -1.09 6.03
N PRO A 263 4.37 -1.21 7.37
CA PRO A 263 3.61 -2.31 7.99
C PRO A 263 2.16 -2.39 7.52
N MET A 264 1.55 -1.27 7.19
CA MET A 264 0.15 -1.19 6.77
C MET A 264 -0.08 -1.79 5.38
N THR A 265 0.87 -1.63 4.46
CA THR A 265 0.77 -2.22 3.10
C THR A 265 0.58 -3.74 3.17
N VAL A 266 1.39 -4.44 3.97
CA VAL A 266 1.25 -5.89 4.17
C VAL A 266 -0.08 -6.23 4.84
N THR A 267 -0.51 -5.43 5.81
CA THR A 267 -1.77 -5.66 6.52
C THR A 267 -2.97 -5.52 5.58
N MET A 268 -3.00 -4.48 4.75
CA MET A 268 -4.11 -4.28 3.80
C MET A 268 -4.14 -5.33 2.70
N LEU A 269 -3.01 -5.91 2.32
CA LEU A 269 -2.98 -7.09 1.46
C LEU A 269 -3.78 -8.25 2.07
N LEU A 270 -3.61 -8.52 3.37
CA LEU A 270 -4.37 -9.56 4.07
C LEU A 270 -5.87 -9.19 4.19
N VAL A 271 -6.19 -7.93 4.38
CA VAL A 271 -7.58 -7.43 4.33
C VAL A 271 -8.18 -7.73 2.97
N ASN A 272 -7.47 -7.44 1.88
CA ASN A 272 -7.95 -7.73 0.52
C ASN A 272 -8.08 -9.24 0.27
N CYS A 273 -7.20 -10.09 0.83
CA CYS A 273 -7.37 -11.55 0.76
C CYS A 273 -8.66 -12.03 1.45
N LEU A 274 -9.03 -11.46 2.60
CA LEU A 274 -10.31 -11.77 3.23
C LEU A 274 -11.47 -11.23 2.37
N ARG A 275 -11.35 -10.01 1.87
CA ARG A 275 -12.35 -9.35 1.04
C ARG A 275 -12.64 -10.12 -0.27
N SER A 276 -11.64 -10.84 -0.83
CA SER A 276 -11.86 -11.65 -2.03
C SER A 276 -12.94 -12.73 -1.82
N VAL A 277 -13.04 -13.28 -0.61
CA VAL A 277 -14.09 -14.24 -0.26
C VAL A 277 -15.45 -13.54 -0.11
N GLU A 278 -15.47 -12.28 0.28
CA GLU A 278 -16.71 -11.49 0.45
C GLU A 278 -17.27 -11.00 -0.89
N LEU A 279 -16.38 -10.57 -1.80
CA LEU A 279 -16.75 -10.05 -3.14
C LEU A 279 -17.13 -11.13 -4.14
N ASN A 280 -16.69 -12.39 -3.93
CA ASN A 280 -16.93 -13.52 -4.83
C ASN A 280 -18.03 -14.46 -4.32
N LYS A 281 -18.80 -14.06 -3.32
CA LYS A 281 -20.04 -14.72 -2.89
C LYS A 281 -21.19 -14.29 -3.78
#